data_4c4bd4f404e7b82f499ea08eec7a7ba6
#
_entry.id   4c4bd4f404e7b82f499ea08eec7a7ba6
#
_cell.length_a   1.000
_cell.length_b   1.000
_cell.length_c   1.000
_cell.angle_alpha   90.00
_cell.angle_beta   90.00
_cell.angle_gamma   90.00
#
_symmetry.space_group_name_H-M   'P 1'
#
loop_
_entity.id
_entity.type
_entity.pdbx_description
1 polymer ?
#
loop_
_entity_poly.entity_id
_entity_poly.type
_entity_poly.pdbx_seq_one_letter_code
_entity_poly.pdbx_strand_id
1 'polypeptide(L)'
;MHLQYHDLTIRSALPSDAPQLVCWWNDGAVMAHAGFPLGLGTTVEKEAARLPAPGRLMLEYKNQPIGEMNWRDVGENAAEIGIKICESVFQEQGLGRIYLSLLIKELFARGFSRIVLDTNLNNTRAQHVYEKLGFRKVAVRENSWNDQLGNPQSAVDYTLTPEDFMDYAV
;
A
#
# COMPACT_ATOMS: atom_id res chain seq x y z
N MET A 1 -4.51 -2.08 14.79
CA MET A 1 -5.58 -2.32 13.80
C MET A 1 -5.69 -3.80 13.54
N HIS A 2 -6.90 -4.32 13.40
CA HIS A 2 -7.18 -5.69 12.96
C HIS A 2 -8.52 -5.68 12.22
N LEU A 3 -8.49 -5.97 10.92
CA LEU A 3 -9.67 -6.01 10.06
C LEU A 3 -9.69 -7.38 9.37
N GLN A 4 -10.89 -7.96 9.25
CA GLN A 4 -11.05 -9.28 8.63
C GLN A 4 -12.25 -9.29 7.69
N TYR A 5 -12.08 -9.96 6.56
CA TYR A 5 -13.13 -10.21 5.59
C TYR A 5 -12.88 -11.58 4.93
N HIS A 6 -13.73 -12.57 5.24
CA HIS A 6 -13.48 -13.97 4.83
C HIS A 6 -12.07 -14.44 5.23
N ASP A 7 -11.30 -14.88 4.24
CA ASP A 7 -9.93 -15.38 4.43
C ASP A 7 -8.86 -14.26 4.44
N LEU A 8 -9.27 -12.99 4.29
CA LEU A 8 -8.36 -11.86 4.23
C LEU A 8 -8.27 -11.16 5.58
N THR A 9 -7.06 -10.86 6.01
CA THR A 9 -6.80 -10.12 7.25
C THR A 9 -5.84 -8.95 6.99
N ILE A 10 -6.16 -7.80 7.59
CA ILE A 10 -5.23 -6.67 7.73
C ILE A 10 -4.95 -6.54 9.23
N ARG A 11 -3.70 -6.58 9.61
CA ARG A 11 -3.29 -6.38 11.01
C ARG A 11 -2.08 -5.48 11.13
N SER A 12 -1.92 -4.86 12.31
CA SER A 12 -0.70 -4.10 12.61
C SER A 12 0.53 -5.02 12.53
N ALA A 13 1.59 -4.51 11.93
CA ALA A 13 2.86 -5.21 11.87
C ALA A 13 3.53 -5.25 13.24
N LEU A 14 4.16 -6.36 13.57
CA LEU A 14 4.87 -6.62 14.82
C LEU A 14 6.37 -6.81 14.54
N PRO A 15 7.25 -6.68 15.56
CA PRO A 15 8.69 -6.96 15.38
C PRO A 15 8.97 -8.34 14.77
N SER A 16 8.14 -9.34 15.07
CA SER A 16 8.23 -10.69 14.50
C SER A 16 7.96 -10.76 12.99
N ASP A 17 7.40 -9.73 12.39
CA ASP A 17 7.19 -9.64 10.94
C ASP A 17 8.42 -9.13 10.17
N ALA A 18 9.43 -8.63 10.88
CA ALA A 18 10.61 -8.06 10.25
C ALA A 18 11.33 -9.01 9.28
N PRO A 19 11.50 -10.32 9.56
CA PRO A 19 12.11 -11.23 8.59
C PRO A 19 11.34 -11.28 7.26
N GLN A 20 10.02 -11.32 7.30
CA GLN A 20 9.19 -11.33 6.09
C GLN A 20 9.26 -10.02 5.34
N LEU A 21 9.15 -8.89 6.04
CA LEU A 21 9.24 -7.56 5.44
C LEU A 21 10.61 -7.35 4.78
N VAL A 22 11.68 -7.75 5.43
CA VAL A 22 13.06 -7.63 4.89
C VAL A 22 13.22 -8.51 3.64
N CYS A 23 12.65 -9.71 3.64
CA CYS A 23 12.66 -10.58 2.46
C CYS A 23 12.03 -9.87 1.26
N TRP A 24 10.87 -9.26 1.43
CA TRP A 24 10.20 -8.51 0.36
C TRP A 24 10.94 -7.23 -0.02
N TRP A 25 11.38 -6.44 0.97
CA TRP A 25 12.00 -5.14 0.71
C TRP A 25 13.41 -5.24 0.10
N ASN A 26 14.10 -6.36 0.29
CA ASN A 26 15.38 -6.62 -0.35
C ASN A 26 15.25 -7.27 -1.74
N ASP A 27 14.03 -7.59 -2.16
CA ASP A 27 13.76 -8.11 -3.49
C ASP A 27 13.47 -6.96 -4.47
N GLY A 28 14.35 -6.77 -5.45
CA GLY A 28 14.20 -5.73 -6.45
C GLY A 28 12.95 -5.89 -7.32
N ALA A 29 12.51 -7.12 -7.58
CA ALA A 29 11.27 -7.36 -8.33
C ALA A 29 10.04 -6.87 -7.57
N VAL A 30 10.02 -7.03 -6.24
CA VAL A 30 8.96 -6.52 -5.37
C VAL A 30 9.02 -5.00 -5.26
N MET A 31 10.22 -4.41 -5.21
CA MET A 31 10.45 -3.02 -4.86
C MET A 31 10.68 -2.09 -6.05
N ALA A 32 10.63 -2.59 -7.29
CA ALA A 32 10.93 -1.81 -8.48
C ALA A 32 10.06 -0.54 -8.64
N HIS A 33 8.74 -0.66 -8.47
CA HIS A 33 7.83 0.50 -8.59
C HIS A 33 7.99 1.51 -7.44
N ALA A 34 8.55 1.06 -6.31
CA ALA A 34 8.88 1.94 -5.19
C ALA A 34 10.24 2.65 -5.38
N GLY A 35 10.93 2.37 -6.48
CA GLY A 35 12.21 2.99 -6.81
C GLY A 35 13.44 2.21 -6.37
N PHE A 36 13.29 0.96 -5.97
CA PHE A 36 14.39 0.11 -5.51
C PHE A 36 14.51 -1.17 -6.34
N PRO A 37 14.91 -1.05 -7.62
CA PRO A 37 15.04 -2.22 -8.51
C PRO A 37 16.13 -3.22 -8.07
N LEU A 38 17.02 -2.82 -7.14
CA LEU A 38 18.03 -3.71 -6.52
C LEU A 38 17.65 -4.11 -5.08
N GLY A 39 16.45 -3.73 -4.63
CA GLY A 39 16.03 -3.90 -3.24
C GLY A 39 16.62 -2.85 -2.30
N LEU A 40 16.12 -2.80 -1.06
CA LEU A 40 16.54 -1.82 -0.05
C LEU A 40 17.91 -2.13 0.58
N GLY A 41 18.29 -3.41 0.64
CA GLY A 41 19.51 -3.81 1.33
C GLY A 41 19.47 -3.57 2.85
N THR A 42 18.30 -3.71 3.46
CA THR A 42 18.10 -3.53 4.91
C THR A 42 18.30 -4.84 5.69
N THR A 43 18.27 -4.79 7.01
CA THR A 43 18.48 -5.94 7.90
C THR A 43 17.28 -6.18 8.81
N VAL A 44 17.11 -7.43 9.26
CA VAL A 44 16.03 -7.83 10.17
C VAL A 44 16.13 -7.03 11.48
N GLU A 45 17.31 -6.88 12.04
CA GLU A 45 17.55 -6.18 13.31
C GLU A 45 17.09 -4.71 13.20
N LYS A 46 17.46 -4.05 12.11
CA LYS A 46 17.11 -2.65 11.86
C LYS A 46 15.59 -2.47 11.74
N GLU A 47 14.93 -3.33 10.98
CA GLU A 47 13.50 -3.22 10.76
C GLU A 47 12.68 -3.68 11.96
N ALA A 48 13.10 -4.71 12.69
CA ALA A 48 12.46 -5.13 13.94
C ALA A 48 12.48 -4.03 15.00
N ALA A 49 13.57 -3.26 15.07
CA ALA A 49 13.71 -2.14 16.02
C ALA A 49 12.73 -0.98 15.71
N ARG A 50 12.22 -0.88 14.49
CA ARG A 50 11.26 0.13 14.05
C ARG A 50 9.80 -0.30 14.25
N LEU A 51 9.57 -1.56 14.59
CA LEU A 51 8.22 -2.11 14.76
C LEU A 51 7.86 -2.29 16.24
N PRO A 52 6.60 -2.15 16.63
CA PRO A 52 5.49 -1.71 15.78
C PRO A 52 5.62 -0.25 15.38
N ALA A 53 5.27 0.07 14.13
CA ALA A 53 5.24 1.44 13.62
C ALA A 53 3.79 1.85 13.35
N PRO A 54 3.39 3.07 13.73
CA PRO A 54 2.04 3.55 13.41
C PRO A 54 1.76 3.45 11.91
N GLY A 55 0.62 2.85 11.57
CA GLY A 55 0.19 2.71 10.18
C GLY A 55 0.89 1.64 9.34
N ARG A 56 1.87 0.90 9.86
CA ARG A 56 2.46 -0.25 9.16
C ARG A 56 1.59 -1.48 9.37
N LEU A 57 1.13 -2.08 8.28
CA LEU A 57 0.16 -3.18 8.30
C LEU A 57 0.67 -4.38 7.49
N MET A 58 0.33 -5.58 7.96
CA MET A 58 0.51 -6.82 7.23
C MET A 58 -0.80 -7.24 6.58
N LEU A 59 -0.71 -7.76 5.36
CA LEU A 59 -1.81 -8.39 4.63
C LEU A 59 -1.65 -9.90 4.67
N GLU A 60 -2.70 -10.59 5.11
CA GLU A 60 -2.70 -12.05 5.17
C GLU A 60 -3.88 -12.63 4.38
N TYR A 61 -3.62 -13.74 3.72
CA TYR A 61 -4.62 -14.61 3.10
C TYR A 61 -4.52 -15.99 3.75
N LYS A 62 -5.60 -16.44 4.40
CA LYS A 62 -5.62 -17.70 5.17
C LYS A 62 -4.46 -17.81 6.17
N ASN A 63 -4.22 -16.72 6.91
CA ASN A 63 -3.14 -16.57 7.89
C ASN A 63 -1.71 -16.63 7.30
N GLN A 64 -1.56 -16.56 5.98
CA GLN A 64 -0.27 -16.45 5.32
C GLN A 64 -0.01 -15.00 4.93
N PRO A 65 1.12 -14.41 5.32
CA PRO A 65 1.50 -13.07 4.86
C PRO A 65 1.69 -13.05 3.35
N ILE A 66 1.04 -12.12 2.67
CA ILE A 66 1.11 -11.97 1.21
C ILE A 66 1.50 -10.56 0.76
N GLY A 67 1.54 -9.61 1.67
CA GLY A 67 1.88 -8.24 1.34
C GLY A 67 1.79 -7.31 2.54
N GLU A 68 1.87 -6.04 2.24
CA GLU A 68 1.83 -4.97 3.24
C GLU A 68 0.95 -3.80 2.79
N MET A 69 0.49 -3.06 3.78
CA MET A 69 -0.13 -1.74 3.59
C MET A 69 0.47 -0.75 4.58
N ASN A 70 0.28 0.52 4.27
CA ASN A 70 0.53 1.58 5.23
C ASN A 70 -0.54 2.65 5.13
N TRP A 71 -0.67 3.43 6.21
CA TRP A 71 -1.45 4.65 6.21
C TRP A 71 -0.83 5.66 7.17
N ARG A 72 -1.05 6.93 6.91
CA ARG A 72 -0.66 8.03 7.81
C ARG A 72 -1.63 9.19 7.68
N ASP A 73 -1.79 9.93 8.76
CA ASP A 73 -2.49 11.20 8.76
C ASP A 73 -1.58 12.24 8.08
N VAL A 74 -2.09 12.91 7.07
CA VAL A 74 -1.36 13.96 6.34
C VAL A 74 -1.95 15.34 6.57
N GLY A 75 -2.81 15.49 7.57
CA GLY A 75 -3.47 16.74 7.92
C GLY A 75 -4.75 16.99 7.12
N GLU A 76 -5.46 18.05 7.45
CA GLU A 76 -6.69 18.45 6.77
C GLU A 76 -7.74 17.34 6.63
N ASN A 77 -7.84 16.48 7.66
CA ASN A 77 -8.73 15.32 7.66
C ASN A 77 -8.47 14.32 6.52
N ALA A 78 -7.24 14.27 6.01
CA ALA A 78 -6.84 13.35 4.95
C ALA A 78 -5.89 12.27 5.48
N ALA A 79 -6.09 11.05 5.02
CA ALA A 79 -5.15 9.94 5.23
C ALA A 79 -4.49 9.54 3.91
N GLU A 80 -3.17 9.38 3.93
CA GLU A 80 -2.43 8.79 2.82
C GLU A 80 -2.32 7.28 3.04
N ILE A 81 -2.51 6.51 1.99
CA ILE A 81 -2.42 5.04 2.03
C ILE A 81 -1.49 4.49 0.95
N GLY A 82 -0.95 3.31 1.20
CA GLY A 82 -0.20 2.54 0.22
C GLY A 82 -0.45 1.05 0.38
N ILE A 83 -0.31 0.31 -0.70
CA ILE A 83 -0.48 -1.15 -0.74
C ILE A 83 0.57 -1.80 -1.63
N LYS A 84 0.98 -2.99 -1.24
CA LYS A 84 1.80 -3.87 -2.05
C LYS A 84 1.46 -5.33 -1.76
N ILE A 85 0.93 -6.04 -2.77
CA ILE A 85 0.86 -7.50 -2.76
C ILE A 85 2.23 -8.00 -3.19
N CYS A 86 3.00 -8.54 -2.25
CA CYS A 86 4.40 -8.91 -2.46
C CYS A 86 4.56 -10.31 -3.06
N GLU A 87 3.64 -11.22 -2.74
CA GLU A 87 3.66 -12.58 -3.28
C GLU A 87 2.97 -12.63 -4.65
N SER A 88 3.73 -12.91 -5.69
CA SER A 88 3.26 -12.84 -7.09
C SER A 88 2.08 -13.75 -7.39
N VAL A 89 2.00 -14.91 -6.73
CA VAL A 89 0.90 -15.86 -6.90
C VAL A 89 -0.46 -15.31 -6.45
N PHE A 90 -0.48 -14.27 -5.63
CA PHE A 90 -1.72 -13.62 -5.16
C PHE A 90 -2.03 -12.32 -5.90
N GLN A 91 -1.19 -11.93 -6.85
CA GLN A 91 -1.43 -10.76 -7.70
C GLN A 91 -2.48 -11.07 -8.77
N GLU A 92 -3.11 -10.01 -9.31
CA GLU A 92 -4.11 -10.09 -10.40
C GLU A 92 -5.35 -10.94 -10.09
N GLN A 93 -5.63 -11.19 -8.81
CA GLN A 93 -6.81 -11.94 -8.35
C GLN A 93 -7.90 -11.04 -7.74
N GLY A 94 -7.74 -9.73 -7.84
CA GLY A 94 -8.68 -8.77 -7.28
C GLY A 94 -8.55 -8.56 -5.77
N LEU A 95 -7.58 -9.19 -5.10
CA LEU A 95 -7.40 -9.07 -3.65
C LEU A 95 -7.04 -7.65 -3.22
N GLY A 96 -6.22 -6.95 -3.99
CA GLY A 96 -5.78 -5.59 -3.67
C GLY A 96 -6.93 -4.61 -3.45
N ARG A 97 -7.97 -4.66 -4.30
CA ARG A 97 -9.14 -3.78 -4.14
C ARG A 97 -9.98 -4.12 -2.91
N ILE A 98 -10.01 -5.39 -2.48
CA ILE A 98 -10.72 -5.81 -1.27
C ILE A 98 -9.96 -5.30 -0.04
N TYR A 99 -8.63 -5.50 0.03
CA TYR A 99 -7.81 -4.96 1.13
C TYR A 99 -7.91 -3.43 1.21
N LEU A 100 -7.84 -2.75 0.06
CA LEU A 100 -8.02 -1.30 0.00
C LEU A 100 -9.41 -0.89 0.51
N SER A 101 -10.47 -1.59 0.10
CA SER A 101 -11.83 -1.32 0.58
C SER A 101 -11.93 -1.42 2.11
N LEU A 102 -11.36 -2.46 2.70
CA LEU A 102 -11.35 -2.64 4.16
C LEU A 102 -10.67 -1.48 4.88
N LEU A 103 -9.47 -1.09 4.41
CA LEU A 103 -8.73 0.01 5.03
C LEU A 103 -9.44 1.35 4.83
N ILE A 104 -9.93 1.64 3.63
CA ILE A 104 -10.64 2.88 3.31
C ILE A 104 -11.89 3.03 4.18
N LYS A 105 -12.71 1.96 4.31
CA LYS A 105 -13.88 1.96 5.21
C LYS A 105 -13.49 2.30 6.64
N GLU A 106 -12.46 1.67 7.15
CA GLU A 106 -11.96 1.90 8.51
C GLU A 106 -11.50 3.35 8.69
N LEU A 107 -10.77 3.91 7.73
CA LEU A 107 -10.28 5.28 7.82
C LEU A 107 -11.42 6.31 7.74
N PHE A 108 -12.42 6.10 6.88
CA PHE A 108 -13.61 6.94 6.86
C PHE A 108 -14.41 6.83 8.18
N ALA A 109 -14.52 5.63 8.75
CA ALA A 109 -15.17 5.42 10.05
C ALA A 109 -14.42 6.12 11.20
N ARG A 110 -13.10 6.31 11.08
CA ARG A 110 -12.28 7.10 12.04
C ARG A 110 -12.43 8.61 11.88
N GLY A 111 -13.17 9.07 10.87
CA GLY A 111 -13.45 10.49 10.66
C GLY A 111 -12.60 11.17 9.60
N PHE A 112 -11.75 10.46 8.89
CA PHE A 112 -11.09 11.04 7.72
C PHE A 112 -12.15 11.34 6.65
N SER A 113 -12.05 12.50 6.04
CA SER A 113 -12.97 12.93 4.97
C SER A 113 -12.40 12.69 3.57
N ARG A 114 -11.10 12.36 3.48
CA ARG A 114 -10.40 12.20 2.22
C ARG A 114 -9.28 11.18 2.37
N ILE A 115 -9.16 10.32 1.37
CA ILE A 115 -8.03 9.40 1.21
C ILE A 115 -7.21 9.84 0.01
N VAL A 116 -5.89 9.89 0.17
CA VAL A 116 -4.96 10.24 -0.91
C VAL A 116 -3.94 9.12 -1.08
N LEU A 117 -3.44 9.00 -2.28
CA LEU A 117 -2.32 8.11 -2.60
C LEU A 117 -1.61 8.61 -3.87
N ASP A 118 -0.39 8.15 -4.04
CA ASP A 118 0.30 8.24 -5.30
C ASP A 118 0.82 6.87 -5.75
N THR A 119 1.16 6.77 -7.02
CA THR A 119 1.80 5.59 -7.58
C THR A 119 2.71 5.99 -8.73
N ASN A 120 3.63 5.10 -9.08
CA ASN A 120 4.48 5.28 -10.26
C ASN A 120 3.58 5.33 -11.52
N LEU A 121 3.84 6.30 -12.40
CA LEU A 121 3.09 6.45 -13.66
C LEU A 121 3.15 5.17 -14.53
N ASN A 122 4.20 4.38 -14.40
CA ASN A 122 4.36 3.11 -15.11
C ASN A 122 3.57 1.96 -14.47
N ASN A 123 3.05 2.13 -13.26
CA ASN A 123 2.24 1.11 -12.59
C ASN A 123 0.77 1.23 -13.01
N THR A 124 0.48 0.86 -14.26
CA THR A 124 -0.86 0.97 -14.85
C THR A 124 -1.87 0.05 -14.18
N ARG A 125 -1.43 -1.09 -13.67
CA ARG A 125 -2.29 -2.03 -12.91
C ARG A 125 -2.81 -1.40 -11.63
N ALA A 126 -1.96 -0.74 -10.85
CA ALA A 126 -2.37 -0.05 -9.64
C ALA A 126 -3.34 1.09 -9.96
N GLN A 127 -3.05 1.90 -10.98
CA GLN A 127 -3.94 2.97 -11.44
C GLN A 127 -5.34 2.47 -11.75
N HIS A 128 -5.44 1.34 -12.47
CA HIS A 128 -6.72 0.72 -12.80
C HIS A 128 -7.51 0.30 -11.55
N VAL A 129 -6.84 -0.28 -10.54
CA VAL A 129 -7.47 -0.66 -9.27
C VAL A 129 -7.99 0.58 -8.53
N TYR A 130 -7.21 1.66 -8.46
CA TYR A 130 -7.61 2.89 -7.77
C TYR A 130 -8.80 3.54 -8.46
N GLU A 131 -8.81 3.61 -9.77
CA GLU A 131 -9.93 4.17 -10.54
C GLU A 131 -11.21 3.37 -10.34
N LYS A 132 -11.13 2.04 -10.25
CA LYS A 132 -12.28 1.19 -9.92
C LYS A 132 -12.85 1.41 -8.52
N LEU A 133 -12.01 1.77 -7.57
CA LEU A 133 -12.43 2.12 -6.20
C LEU A 133 -13.07 3.51 -6.10
N GLY A 134 -13.06 4.28 -7.19
CA GLY A 134 -13.62 5.64 -7.24
C GLY A 134 -12.60 6.74 -7.04
N PHE A 135 -11.30 6.43 -6.92
CA PHE A 135 -10.27 7.45 -6.87
C PHE A 135 -10.24 8.29 -8.14
N ARG A 136 -10.09 9.58 -7.98
CA ARG A 136 -9.93 10.55 -9.07
C ARG A 136 -8.47 10.95 -9.20
N LYS A 137 -7.94 10.91 -10.41
CA LYS A 137 -6.62 11.44 -10.74
C LYS A 137 -6.62 12.95 -10.60
N VAL A 138 -5.71 13.51 -9.80
CA VAL A 138 -5.62 14.94 -9.54
C VAL A 138 -4.38 15.58 -10.15
N ALA A 139 -3.30 14.83 -10.33
CA ALA A 139 -2.08 15.34 -10.94
C ALA A 139 -1.21 14.21 -11.50
N VAL A 140 -0.42 14.55 -12.50
CA VAL A 140 0.73 13.77 -12.96
C VAL A 140 1.96 14.63 -12.73
N ARG A 141 2.94 14.11 -11.98
CA ARG A 141 4.21 14.78 -11.70
C ARG A 141 5.30 14.10 -12.50
N GLU A 142 5.63 14.66 -13.66
CA GLU A 142 6.64 14.12 -14.56
C GLU A 142 8.04 14.33 -13.98
N ASN A 143 8.89 13.28 -14.08
CA ASN A 143 10.29 13.28 -13.64
C ASN A 143 10.47 13.89 -12.24
N SER A 144 9.54 13.58 -11.33
CA SER A 144 9.47 14.20 -10.01
C SER A 144 10.43 13.61 -8.99
N TRP A 145 10.98 12.42 -9.27
CA TRP A 145 11.93 11.74 -8.41
C TRP A 145 12.81 10.77 -9.23
N ASN A 146 13.92 10.34 -8.64
CA ASN A 146 14.81 9.37 -9.26
C ASN A 146 14.78 8.05 -8.49
N ASP A 147 14.83 6.93 -9.21
CA ASP A 147 14.98 5.63 -8.60
C ASP A 147 16.42 5.40 -8.08
N GLN A 148 16.64 4.23 -7.50
CA GLN A 148 17.92 3.81 -6.92
C GLN A 148 19.07 3.85 -7.93
N LEU A 149 18.79 3.70 -9.23
CA LEU A 149 19.75 3.72 -10.33
C LEU A 149 19.93 5.13 -10.94
N GLY A 150 19.23 6.14 -10.42
CA GLY A 150 19.27 7.50 -10.94
C GLY A 150 18.36 7.75 -12.14
N ASN A 151 17.49 6.80 -12.49
CA ASN A 151 16.54 6.97 -13.59
C ASN A 151 15.36 7.85 -13.14
N PRO A 152 14.98 8.87 -13.94
CA PRO A 152 13.82 9.70 -13.63
C PRO A 152 12.53 8.88 -13.59
N GLN A 153 11.70 9.14 -12.59
CA GLN A 153 10.40 8.51 -12.40
C GLN A 153 9.31 9.56 -12.31
N SER A 154 8.12 9.20 -12.74
CA SER A 154 6.94 10.05 -12.68
C SER A 154 5.91 9.45 -11.75
N ALA A 155 5.14 10.29 -11.10
CA ALA A 155 4.09 9.89 -10.17
C ALA A 155 2.72 10.37 -10.63
N VAL A 156 1.70 9.63 -10.26
CA VAL A 156 0.29 9.98 -10.42
C VAL A 156 -0.33 10.11 -9.05
N ASP A 157 -0.95 11.25 -8.77
CA ASP A 157 -1.65 11.54 -7.52
C ASP A 157 -3.15 11.29 -7.68
N TYR A 158 -3.73 10.63 -6.67
CA TYR A 158 -5.14 10.29 -6.59
C TYR A 158 -5.77 10.78 -5.30
N THR A 159 -7.06 11.07 -5.34
CA THR A 159 -7.87 11.40 -4.16
C THR A 159 -9.21 10.67 -4.21
N LEU A 160 -9.75 10.36 -3.02
CA LEU A 160 -11.05 9.70 -2.85
C LEU A 160 -11.82 10.35 -1.70
N THR A 161 -13.10 10.62 -1.93
CA THR A 161 -14.05 11.02 -0.88
C THR A 161 -15.04 9.90 -0.60
N PRO A 162 -15.77 9.93 0.55
CA PRO A 162 -16.77 8.92 0.85
C PRO A 162 -17.86 8.75 -0.22
N GLU A 163 -18.24 9.84 -0.87
CA GLU A 163 -19.30 9.86 -1.87
C GLU A 163 -18.93 9.11 -3.16
N ASP A 164 -17.64 9.10 -3.48
CA ASP A 164 -17.12 8.45 -4.70
C ASP A 164 -16.67 6.99 -4.45
N PHE A 165 -16.61 6.58 -3.19
CA PHE A 165 -16.05 5.28 -2.80
C PHE A 165 -16.91 4.11 -3.28
N MET A 166 -16.29 3.22 -4.05
CA MET A 166 -16.85 1.94 -4.49
C MET A 166 -16.27 0.82 -3.65
N ASP A 167 -17.08 0.27 -2.75
CA ASP A 167 -16.69 -0.79 -1.82
C ASP A 167 -16.71 -2.17 -2.50
N TYR A 168 -15.63 -2.93 -2.41
CA TYR A 168 -15.51 -4.30 -2.91
C TYR A 168 -15.47 -5.34 -1.77
N ALA A 169 -15.60 -4.93 -0.52
CA ALA A 169 -15.70 -5.79 0.65
C ALA A 169 -17.13 -5.79 1.19
N VAL A 170 -18.09 -6.18 0.37
CA VAL A 170 -19.54 -6.22 0.66
C VAL A 170 -20.08 -7.63 0.64
#